data_c13e54d9b3ed2976eae16d7809fc3515
#
_entry.id   c13e54d9b3ed2976eae16d7809fc3515
#
_cell.length_a   1.000
_cell.length_b   1.000
_cell.length_c   1.000
_cell.angle_alpha   90.00
_cell.angle_beta   90.00
_cell.angle_gamma   90.00
#
_symmetry.space_group_name_H-M   'P 1'
#
loop_
_entity.id
_entity.type
_entity.pdbx_description
1 polymer ?
#
loop_
_entity_poly.entity_id
_entity_poly.type
_entity_poly.pdbx_seq_one_letter_code
_entity_poly.pdbx_strand_id
1 'polypeptide(L)'
;MSSHDDQDRAWFHSQFISLSTRKTGFEWQAFVNDLMHAVHPGDFVAVDPSGRGDKGCDGWVGGLMLACYGAGNPNQRYVTRKIETDFTTALKYWGDSMDRWAFVHNNANGLPEMAARAVIELRRQHRGSVRIEVWPPQVLWNHCAFLPRERLATITGSPPSDHPAGMSYIARCVESLARTRLVPGLDPVGEVAHGKIEHNGFGPEVADLIKRFQVHTGHVRYYFTFASPGEQAQVSENLRARFAGHRALLESPDAVFHALCDDLVVEAFRGGGYADKAQQRSAALMVVTHFFEKCEIFEAPGEQSRAASF
;
A
#
# COMPACT_ATOMS: atom_id res chain seq x y z
N MET A 1 -10.42 -19.86 -16.03
CA MET A 1 -9.48 -19.15 -15.14
C MET A 1 -9.17 -20.08 -14.01
N SER A 2 -7.91 -20.30 -13.66
CA SER A 2 -7.54 -21.18 -12.55
C SER A 2 -7.74 -20.47 -11.21
N SER A 3 -7.89 -21.22 -10.10
CA SER A 3 -7.98 -20.63 -8.75
C SER A 3 -6.75 -19.78 -8.38
N HIS A 4 -5.59 -20.05 -8.97
CA HIS A 4 -4.37 -19.28 -8.82
C HIS A 4 -4.47 -17.89 -9.43
N ASP A 5 -5.09 -17.74 -10.62
CA ASP A 5 -5.26 -16.43 -11.25
C ASP A 5 -6.13 -15.49 -10.41
N ASP A 6 -7.14 -16.04 -9.73
CA ASP A 6 -8.03 -15.25 -8.87
C ASP A 6 -7.34 -14.83 -7.56
N GLN A 7 -6.50 -15.71 -6.97
CA GLN A 7 -5.71 -15.40 -5.77
C GLN A 7 -4.62 -14.35 -6.05
N ASP A 8 -3.89 -14.49 -7.16
CA ASP A 8 -2.90 -13.51 -7.58
C ASP A 8 -3.56 -12.15 -7.83
N ARG A 9 -4.74 -12.13 -8.45
CA ARG A 9 -5.47 -10.89 -8.71
C ARG A 9 -5.94 -10.21 -7.43
N ALA A 10 -6.47 -10.96 -6.46
CA ALA A 10 -6.86 -10.46 -5.15
C ALA A 10 -5.64 -9.87 -4.42
N TRP A 11 -4.49 -10.56 -4.46
CA TRP A 11 -3.24 -10.06 -3.87
C TRP A 11 -2.79 -8.76 -4.55
N PHE A 12 -2.75 -8.69 -5.89
CA PHE A 12 -2.37 -7.49 -6.61
C PHE A 12 -3.30 -6.30 -6.29
N HIS A 13 -4.61 -6.55 -6.20
CA HIS A 13 -5.57 -5.51 -5.82
C HIS A 13 -5.30 -4.98 -4.42
N SER A 14 -5.19 -5.86 -3.42
CA SER A 14 -4.92 -5.49 -2.04
C SER A 14 -3.59 -4.71 -1.90
N GLN A 15 -2.52 -5.20 -2.54
CA GLN A 15 -1.23 -4.54 -2.55
C GLN A 15 -1.27 -3.19 -3.27
N PHE A 16 -2.00 -3.08 -4.39
CA PHE A 16 -2.19 -1.83 -5.12
C PHE A 16 -2.88 -0.77 -4.25
N ILE A 17 -3.98 -1.12 -3.59
CA ILE A 17 -4.70 -0.20 -2.69
C ILE A 17 -3.79 0.24 -1.54
N SER A 18 -3.05 -0.69 -0.93
CA SER A 18 -2.10 -0.40 0.14
C SER A 18 -0.99 0.57 -0.33
N LEU A 19 -0.37 0.32 -1.47
CA LEU A 19 0.65 1.21 -2.05
C LEU A 19 0.07 2.59 -2.36
N SER A 20 -1.13 2.64 -2.95
CA SER A 20 -1.80 3.90 -3.29
C SER A 20 -2.02 4.79 -2.06
N THR A 21 -2.46 4.22 -0.94
CA THR A 21 -2.73 4.98 0.29
C THR A 21 -1.47 5.42 1.03
N ARG A 22 -0.33 4.73 0.84
CA ARG A 22 0.94 5.04 1.50
C ARG A 22 1.80 6.07 0.75
N LYS A 23 1.64 6.18 -0.56
CA LYS A 23 2.43 7.08 -1.41
C LYS A 23 1.84 8.49 -1.38
N THR A 24 2.71 9.50 -1.18
CA THR A 24 2.32 10.91 -1.11
C THR A 24 3.19 11.78 -2.01
N GLY A 25 2.73 12.98 -2.35
CA GLY A 25 3.49 13.96 -3.13
C GLY A 25 4.04 13.38 -4.43
N PHE A 26 5.34 13.55 -4.64
CA PHE A 26 6.03 13.06 -5.85
C PHE A 26 6.08 11.54 -5.95
N GLU A 27 6.08 10.80 -4.84
CA GLU A 27 6.01 9.34 -4.88
C GLU A 27 4.68 8.84 -5.45
N TRP A 28 3.58 9.55 -5.13
CA TRP A 28 2.27 9.27 -5.72
C TRP A 28 2.26 9.55 -7.22
N GLN A 29 2.75 10.72 -7.63
CA GLN A 29 2.84 11.09 -9.04
C GLN A 29 3.70 10.09 -9.83
N ALA A 30 4.87 9.71 -9.31
CA ALA A 30 5.72 8.70 -9.93
C ALA A 30 5.01 7.35 -10.07
N PHE A 31 4.29 6.90 -9.04
CA PHE A 31 3.52 5.67 -9.08
C PHE A 31 2.41 5.70 -10.14
N VAL A 32 1.70 6.82 -10.25
CA VAL A 32 0.68 7.01 -11.31
C VAL A 32 1.32 7.01 -12.69
N ASN A 33 2.47 7.66 -12.86
CA ASN A 33 3.20 7.69 -14.13
C ASN A 33 3.67 6.29 -14.55
N ASP A 34 4.26 5.52 -13.64
CA ASP A 34 4.69 4.13 -13.89
C ASP A 34 3.51 3.27 -14.33
N LEU A 35 2.37 3.44 -13.66
CA LEU A 35 1.13 2.76 -14.00
C LEU A 35 0.64 3.12 -15.39
N MET A 36 0.58 4.42 -15.70
CA MET A 36 0.08 4.90 -16.99
C MET A 36 1.01 4.51 -18.14
N HIS A 37 2.32 4.45 -17.93
CA HIS A 37 3.27 3.88 -18.88
C HIS A 37 3.04 2.38 -19.12
N ALA A 38 2.64 1.63 -18.10
CA ALA A 38 2.32 0.21 -18.26
C ALA A 38 1.00 0.00 -19.03
N VAL A 39 0.00 0.85 -18.79
CA VAL A 39 -1.34 0.79 -19.41
C VAL A 39 -1.30 1.30 -20.85
N HIS A 40 -0.52 2.34 -21.13
CA HIS A 40 -0.41 3.02 -22.43
C HIS A 40 1.05 3.09 -22.89
N PRO A 41 1.67 1.93 -23.20
CA PRO A 41 3.09 1.89 -23.57
C PRO A 41 3.32 2.65 -24.88
N GLY A 42 4.17 3.68 -24.83
CA GLY A 42 4.52 4.51 -25.98
C GLY A 42 3.61 5.72 -26.22
N ASP A 43 2.39 5.75 -25.68
CA ASP A 43 1.43 6.84 -25.89
C ASP A 43 1.36 7.80 -24.70
N PHE A 44 1.68 7.34 -23.50
CA PHE A 44 1.64 8.18 -22.30
C PHE A 44 2.87 9.09 -22.22
N VAL A 45 2.63 10.36 -21.95
CA VAL A 45 3.66 11.38 -21.76
C VAL A 45 3.55 11.90 -20.31
N ALA A 46 4.56 11.59 -19.48
CA ALA A 46 4.69 12.20 -18.15
C ALA A 46 5.18 13.64 -18.29
N VAL A 47 4.60 14.56 -17.52
CA VAL A 47 5.00 15.97 -17.50
C VAL A 47 5.83 16.25 -16.24
N ASP A 48 7.05 16.74 -16.43
CA ASP A 48 7.95 17.10 -15.33
C ASP A 48 7.52 18.44 -14.71
N PRO A 49 7.26 18.50 -13.38
CA PRO A 49 6.91 19.73 -12.69
C PRO A 49 8.09 20.70 -12.51
N SER A 50 9.29 20.35 -12.97
CA SER A 50 10.49 21.20 -12.84
C SER A 50 10.36 22.52 -13.63
N GLY A 51 11.05 23.54 -13.16
CA GLY A 51 11.08 24.85 -13.80
C GLY A 51 9.82 25.69 -13.54
N ARG A 52 8.97 25.89 -14.55
CA ARG A 52 7.77 26.76 -14.46
C ARG A 52 6.50 26.01 -14.02
N GLY A 53 6.64 24.75 -13.55
CA GLY A 53 5.55 23.85 -13.16
C GLY A 53 4.86 23.19 -14.37
N ASP A 54 4.04 22.17 -14.08
CA ASP A 54 3.34 21.29 -15.03
C ASP A 54 2.10 21.91 -15.70
N LYS A 55 1.73 23.11 -15.26
CA LYS A 55 0.51 23.81 -15.74
C LYS A 55 -0.79 23.03 -15.52
N GLY A 56 -0.87 22.29 -14.39
CA GLY A 56 -2.02 21.50 -14.00
C GLY A 56 -2.15 20.17 -14.77
N CYS A 57 -1.04 19.69 -15.35
CA CYS A 57 -0.96 18.45 -16.08
C CYS A 57 0.29 17.65 -15.66
N ASP A 58 0.11 16.59 -14.89
CA ASP A 58 1.19 15.66 -14.49
C ASP A 58 1.43 14.55 -15.53
N GLY A 59 0.49 14.35 -16.46
CA GLY A 59 0.61 13.40 -17.54
C GLY A 59 -0.50 13.53 -18.57
N TRP A 60 -0.21 13.08 -19.80
CA TRP A 60 -1.13 13.16 -20.93
C TRP A 60 -1.16 11.87 -21.75
N VAL A 61 -2.35 11.45 -22.20
CA VAL A 61 -2.55 10.37 -23.18
C VAL A 61 -3.87 10.56 -23.93
N GLY A 62 -3.81 10.64 -25.24
CA GLY A 62 -5.00 10.61 -26.10
C GLY A 62 -6.12 11.59 -25.70
N GLY A 63 -5.78 12.86 -25.43
CA GLY A 63 -6.73 13.88 -24.98
C GLY A 63 -7.10 13.83 -23.50
N LEU A 64 -6.67 12.80 -22.75
CA LEU A 64 -6.82 12.72 -21.30
C LEU A 64 -5.62 13.37 -20.60
N MET A 65 -5.89 14.36 -19.76
CA MET A 65 -4.90 14.95 -18.85
C MET A 65 -5.10 14.48 -17.42
N LEU A 66 -3.99 14.20 -16.74
CA LEU A 66 -3.96 13.78 -15.34
C LEU A 66 -3.41 14.91 -14.49
N ALA A 67 -4.09 15.20 -13.38
CA ALA A 67 -3.60 16.05 -12.30
C ALA A 67 -3.51 15.18 -11.04
N CYS A 68 -2.28 14.92 -10.57
CA CYS A 68 -2.03 14.02 -9.46
C CYS A 68 -2.02 14.75 -8.13
N TYR A 69 -2.67 14.17 -7.13
CA TYR A 69 -2.66 14.68 -5.77
C TYR A 69 -2.52 13.54 -4.75
N GLY A 70 -1.35 13.43 -4.14
CA GLY A 70 -1.07 12.48 -3.07
C GLY A 70 -0.91 13.22 -1.73
N ALA A 71 -1.91 13.16 -0.86
CA ALA A 71 -1.86 13.77 0.46
C ALA A 71 -1.64 12.73 1.56
N GLY A 72 -0.76 13.02 2.52
CA GLY A 72 -0.67 12.23 3.76
C GLY A 72 -1.80 12.58 4.73
N ASN A 73 -2.21 13.87 4.76
CA ASN A 73 -3.34 14.35 5.55
C ASN A 73 -4.09 15.42 4.74
N PRO A 74 -5.19 15.06 4.06
CA PRO A 74 -5.88 15.97 3.15
C PRO A 74 -6.58 17.10 3.89
N ASN A 75 -6.13 18.36 3.67
CA ASN A 75 -6.85 19.54 4.09
C ASN A 75 -7.93 19.89 3.08
N GLN A 76 -9.20 19.89 3.51
CA GLN A 76 -10.37 20.10 2.63
C GLN A 76 -10.27 21.37 1.79
N ARG A 77 -9.88 22.51 2.36
CA ARG A 77 -9.75 23.79 1.64
C ARG A 77 -8.61 23.76 0.62
N TYR A 78 -7.51 23.09 0.98
CA TYR A 78 -6.37 22.96 0.09
C TYR A 78 -6.72 22.08 -1.13
N VAL A 79 -7.35 20.93 -0.91
CA VAL A 79 -7.77 20.02 -1.99
C VAL A 79 -8.72 20.73 -2.95
N THR A 80 -9.73 21.44 -2.40
CA THR A 80 -10.69 22.22 -3.21
C THR A 80 -9.97 23.23 -4.10
N ARG A 81 -9.10 24.06 -3.50
CA ARG A 81 -8.33 25.06 -4.26
C ARG A 81 -7.44 24.42 -5.32
N LYS A 82 -6.78 23.28 -4.98
CA LYS A 82 -5.92 22.59 -5.94
C LYS A 82 -6.72 22.11 -7.14
N ILE A 83 -7.88 21.48 -6.96
CA ILE A 83 -8.77 21.05 -8.05
C ILE A 83 -9.11 22.23 -8.97
N GLU A 84 -9.57 23.34 -8.40
CA GLU A 84 -9.97 24.53 -9.17
C GLU A 84 -8.78 25.16 -9.92
N THR A 85 -7.63 25.28 -9.24
CA THR A 85 -6.42 25.89 -9.82
C THR A 85 -5.82 25.02 -10.91
N ASP A 86 -5.66 23.71 -10.66
CA ASP A 86 -5.06 22.79 -11.62
C ASP A 86 -5.96 22.68 -12.86
N PHE A 87 -7.26 22.52 -12.69
CA PHE A 87 -8.19 22.47 -13.83
C PHE A 87 -8.17 23.77 -14.65
N THR A 88 -8.27 24.92 -14.00
CA THR A 88 -8.27 26.22 -14.70
C THR A 88 -6.96 26.46 -15.45
N THR A 89 -5.85 26.06 -14.82
CA THR A 89 -4.53 26.16 -15.41
C THR A 89 -4.38 25.21 -16.60
N ALA A 90 -4.81 23.95 -16.44
CA ALA A 90 -4.80 22.96 -17.51
C ALA A 90 -5.65 23.43 -18.70
N LEU A 91 -6.86 23.92 -18.45
CA LEU A 91 -7.73 24.45 -19.50
C LEU A 91 -7.10 25.61 -20.27
N LYS A 92 -6.38 26.50 -19.58
CA LYS A 92 -5.70 27.66 -20.18
C LYS A 92 -4.53 27.25 -21.07
N TYR A 93 -3.73 26.29 -20.66
CA TYR A 93 -2.47 25.97 -21.35
C TYR A 93 -2.58 24.74 -22.29
N TRP A 94 -3.53 23.84 -22.03
CA TRP A 94 -3.67 22.58 -22.71
C TRP A 94 -5.07 22.38 -23.36
N GLY A 95 -5.96 23.40 -23.26
CA GLY A 95 -7.37 23.27 -23.68
C GLY A 95 -7.58 22.70 -25.06
N ASP A 96 -6.76 23.09 -26.06
CA ASP A 96 -6.85 22.60 -27.44
C ASP A 96 -6.46 21.10 -27.58
N SER A 97 -5.79 20.52 -26.56
CA SER A 97 -5.34 19.13 -26.54
C SER A 97 -6.03 18.30 -25.45
N MET A 98 -7.09 18.86 -24.82
CA MET A 98 -7.72 18.27 -23.64
C MET A 98 -9.23 18.02 -23.87
N ASP A 99 -9.58 16.74 -24.10
CA ASP A 99 -10.99 16.30 -24.12
C ASP A 99 -11.46 15.87 -22.73
N ARG A 100 -10.53 15.37 -21.91
CA ARG A 100 -10.77 14.82 -20.57
C ARG A 100 -9.72 15.32 -19.59
N TRP A 101 -10.16 15.63 -18.40
CA TRP A 101 -9.26 15.94 -17.28
C TRP A 101 -9.61 15.08 -16.08
N ALA A 102 -8.64 14.38 -15.52
CA ALA A 102 -8.80 13.49 -14.36
C ALA A 102 -7.99 13.98 -13.17
N PHE A 103 -8.68 14.23 -12.05
CA PHE A 103 -8.03 14.44 -10.76
C PHE A 103 -7.76 13.11 -10.08
N VAL A 104 -6.47 12.72 -10.03
CA VAL A 104 -6.02 11.41 -9.57
C VAL A 104 -5.47 11.53 -8.15
N HIS A 105 -6.18 10.97 -7.17
CA HIS A 105 -5.81 11.13 -5.76
C HIS A 105 -5.67 9.79 -5.02
N ASN A 106 -4.89 9.80 -3.93
CA ASN A 106 -4.55 8.62 -3.14
C ASN A 106 -5.52 8.29 -1.99
N ASN A 107 -6.59 9.07 -1.80
CA ASN A 107 -7.55 8.84 -0.72
C ASN A 107 -8.60 7.79 -1.13
N ALA A 108 -8.56 6.61 -0.50
CA ALA A 108 -9.52 5.53 -0.77
C ALA A 108 -10.96 5.87 -0.34
N ASN A 109 -11.15 6.78 0.62
CA ASN A 109 -12.46 7.22 1.11
C ASN A 109 -13.13 8.29 0.20
N GLY A 110 -12.45 8.71 -0.88
CA GLY A 110 -12.96 9.72 -1.81
C GLY A 110 -12.56 11.15 -1.46
N LEU A 111 -13.22 12.12 -2.08
CA LEU A 111 -12.95 13.55 -1.86
C LEU A 111 -13.71 14.08 -0.64
N PRO A 112 -13.10 15.01 0.14
CA PRO A 112 -13.83 15.80 1.12
C PRO A 112 -15.01 16.55 0.50
N GLU A 113 -16.06 16.85 1.28
CA GLU A 113 -17.32 17.41 0.79
C GLU A 113 -17.15 18.66 -0.10
N MET A 114 -16.38 19.66 0.36
CA MET A 114 -16.16 20.89 -0.42
C MET A 114 -15.47 20.59 -1.77
N ALA A 115 -14.50 19.70 -1.78
CA ALA A 115 -13.79 19.30 -2.99
C ALA A 115 -14.72 18.55 -3.96
N ALA A 116 -15.59 17.68 -3.45
CA ALA A 116 -16.59 16.99 -4.25
C ALA A 116 -17.60 17.99 -4.87
N ARG A 117 -18.06 18.97 -4.11
CA ARG A 117 -18.92 20.06 -4.62
C ARG A 117 -18.23 20.88 -5.72
N ALA A 118 -16.95 21.22 -5.54
CA ALA A 118 -16.18 21.93 -6.56
C ALA A 118 -16.10 21.14 -7.88
N VAL A 119 -15.84 19.82 -7.80
CA VAL A 119 -15.86 18.95 -9.00
C VAL A 119 -17.23 18.95 -9.68
N ILE A 120 -18.32 18.84 -8.92
CA ILE A 120 -19.68 18.85 -9.46
C ILE A 120 -19.96 20.19 -10.19
N GLU A 121 -19.54 21.30 -9.60
CA GLU A 121 -19.72 22.61 -10.19
C GLU A 121 -18.87 22.79 -11.46
N LEU A 122 -17.61 22.36 -11.47
CA LEU A 122 -16.78 22.36 -12.67
C LEU A 122 -17.39 21.52 -13.80
N ARG A 123 -17.93 20.33 -13.48
CA ARG A 123 -18.64 19.48 -14.45
C ARG A 123 -19.86 20.20 -15.05
N ARG A 124 -20.59 20.97 -14.23
CA ARG A 124 -21.76 21.73 -14.69
C ARG A 124 -21.33 22.87 -15.61
N GLN A 125 -20.28 23.61 -15.25
CA GLN A 125 -19.78 24.76 -16.01
C GLN A 125 -19.18 24.36 -17.37
N HIS A 126 -18.49 23.21 -17.41
CA HIS A 126 -17.78 22.74 -18.61
C HIS A 126 -18.50 21.59 -19.34
N ARG A 127 -19.81 21.46 -19.12
CA ARG A 127 -20.63 20.43 -19.75
C ARG A 127 -20.59 20.58 -21.27
N GLY A 128 -20.09 19.54 -21.96
CA GLY A 128 -19.99 19.50 -23.44
C GLY A 128 -18.68 20.03 -24.01
N SER A 129 -17.77 20.57 -23.18
CA SER A 129 -16.42 20.99 -23.63
C SER A 129 -15.32 20.04 -23.13
N VAL A 130 -15.25 19.78 -21.82
CA VAL A 130 -14.25 18.88 -21.23
C VAL A 130 -14.95 17.93 -20.24
N ARG A 131 -14.63 16.63 -20.33
CA ARG A 131 -15.10 15.64 -19.36
C ARG A 131 -14.19 15.62 -18.15
N ILE A 132 -14.73 16.02 -16.99
CA ILE A 132 -14.01 16.08 -15.72
C ILE A 132 -14.23 14.77 -14.93
N GLU A 133 -13.16 14.10 -14.58
CA GLU A 133 -13.16 12.81 -13.89
C GLU A 133 -12.46 12.93 -12.53
N VAL A 134 -12.77 12.02 -11.61
CA VAL A 134 -12.08 11.85 -10.33
C VAL A 134 -11.67 10.40 -10.21
N TRP A 135 -10.39 10.17 -10.01
CA TRP A 135 -9.81 8.83 -9.94
C TRP A 135 -9.21 8.56 -8.55
N PRO A 136 -10.02 8.05 -7.60
CA PRO A 136 -9.50 7.45 -6.38
C PRO A 136 -8.76 6.13 -6.70
N PRO A 137 -8.05 5.53 -5.75
CA PRO A 137 -7.31 4.26 -5.95
C PRO A 137 -8.11 3.16 -6.63
N GLN A 138 -9.39 2.99 -6.28
CA GLN A 138 -10.24 1.96 -6.89
C GLN A 138 -10.51 2.21 -8.37
N VAL A 139 -10.72 3.47 -8.78
CA VAL A 139 -10.91 3.82 -10.20
C VAL A 139 -9.60 3.63 -10.96
N LEU A 140 -8.48 4.04 -10.37
CA LEU A 140 -7.16 3.85 -10.96
C LEU A 140 -6.83 2.37 -11.13
N TRP A 141 -7.18 1.51 -10.14
CA TRP A 141 -7.07 0.05 -10.27
C TRP A 141 -7.83 -0.49 -11.48
N ASN A 142 -9.05 -0.03 -11.72
CA ASN A 142 -9.85 -0.50 -12.85
C ASN A 142 -9.19 -0.23 -14.21
N HIS A 143 -8.32 0.76 -14.30
CA HIS A 143 -7.54 1.04 -15.52
C HIS A 143 -6.37 0.09 -15.71
N CYS A 144 -5.85 -0.55 -14.66
CA CYS A 144 -4.69 -1.45 -14.74
C CYS A 144 -4.99 -2.92 -14.44
N ALA A 145 -6.17 -3.24 -13.93
CA ALA A 145 -6.53 -4.60 -13.50
C ALA A 145 -6.45 -5.66 -14.63
N PHE A 146 -6.45 -5.24 -15.89
CA PHE A 146 -6.31 -6.12 -17.05
C PHE A 146 -4.86 -6.35 -17.48
N LEU A 147 -3.90 -5.65 -16.88
CA LEU A 147 -2.48 -5.84 -17.21
C LEU A 147 -2.03 -7.28 -16.95
N PRO A 148 -1.06 -7.78 -17.76
CA PRO A 148 -0.45 -9.08 -17.50
C PRO A 148 0.19 -9.14 -16.11
N ARG A 149 0.23 -10.35 -15.50
CA ARG A 149 0.78 -10.65 -14.19
C ARG A 149 2.18 -10.03 -13.97
N GLU A 150 3.05 -10.16 -14.96
CA GLU A 150 4.42 -9.64 -14.90
C GLU A 150 4.46 -8.11 -14.82
N ARG A 151 3.54 -7.42 -15.49
CA ARG A 151 3.42 -5.96 -15.44
C ARG A 151 2.87 -5.51 -14.08
N LEU A 152 1.84 -6.17 -13.58
CA LEU A 152 1.33 -5.90 -12.23
C LEU A 152 2.41 -6.15 -11.18
N ALA A 153 3.16 -7.26 -11.28
CA ALA A 153 4.26 -7.57 -10.37
C ALA A 153 5.39 -6.53 -10.38
N THR A 154 5.64 -5.88 -11.51
CA THR A 154 6.63 -4.80 -11.60
C THR A 154 6.17 -3.56 -10.81
N ILE A 155 4.88 -3.25 -10.83
CA ILE A 155 4.30 -2.06 -10.18
C ILE A 155 4.05 -2.30 -8.68
N THR A 156 3.48 -3.45 -8.33
CA THR A 156 3.01 -3.74 -6.96
C THR A 156 3.89 -4.72 -6.19
N GLY A 157 4.90 -5.29 -6.85
CA GLY A 157 5.70 -6.40 -6.34
C GLY A 157 5.11 -7.76 -6.68
N SER A 158 5.89 -8.83 -6.52
CA SER A 158 5.44 -10.19 -6.82
C SER A 158 4.51 -10.74 -5.74
N PRO A 159 3.47 -11.51 -6.10
CA PRO A 159 2.68 -12.24 -5.12
C PRO A 159 3.54 -13.27 -4.38
N PRO A 160 3.12 -13.69 -3.17
CA PRO A 160 3.81 -14.73 -2.44
C PRO A 160 3.74 -16.07 -3.19
N SER A 161 4.70 -16.96 -2.91
CA SER A 161 4.64 -18.35 -3.35
C SER A 161 3.57 -19.12 -2.58
N ASP A 162 2.90 -20.08 -3.22
CA ASP A 162 1.99 -21.01 -2.54
C ASP A 162 2.72 -22.01 -1.63
N HIS A 163 4.05 -22.09 -1.78
CA HIS A 163 4.90 -22.92 -0.93
C HIS A 163 5.51 -22.08 0.20
N PRO A 164 5.77 -22.71 1.36
CA PRO A 164 6.47 -22.04 2.44
C PRO A 164 7.85 -21.56 1.95
N ALA A 165 8.26 -20.40 2.44
CA ALA A 165 9.60 -19.89 2.14
C ALA A 165 10.68 -20.82 2.69
N GLY A 166 11.75 -20.97 1.95
CA GLY A 166 12.93 -21.71 2.43
C GLY A 166 13.50 -21.10 3.70
N MET A 167 14.08 -21.92 4.59
CA MET A 167 14.60 -21.48 5.89
C MET A 167 15.62 -20.34 5.79
N SER A 168 16.40 -20.28 4.72
CA SER A 168 17.36 -19.19 4.48
C SER A 168 16.67 -17.83 4.28
N TYR A 169 15.51 -17.79 3.65
CA TYR A 169 14.72 -16.57 3.49
C TYR A 169 14.09 -16.14 4.82
N ILE A 170 13.56 -17.10 5.61
CA ILE A 170 13.00 -16.84 6.94
C ILE A 170 14.09 -16.29 7.87
N ALA A 171 15.24 -16.98 7.93
CA ALA A 171 16.41 -16.56 8.71
C ALA A 171 16.81 -15.12 8.36
N ARG A 172 16.86 -14.79 7.09
CA ARG A 172 17.23 -13.45 6.63
C ARG A 172 16.26 -12.35 7.11
N CYS A 173 14.95 -12.63 7.09
CA CYS A 173 13.93 -11.70 7.65
C CYS A 173 14.10 -11.53 9.16
N VAL A 174 14.26 -12.63 9.90
CA VAL A 174 14.43 -12.59 11.36
C VAL A 174 15.70 -11.85 11.74
N GLU A 175 16.84 -12.17 11.12
CA GLU A 175 18.11 -11.49 11.36
C GLU A 175 18.05 -9.99 11.06
N SER A 176 17.34 -9.55 10.05
CA SER A 176 17.20 -8.12 9.75
C SER A 176 16.46 -7.37 10.86
N LEU A 177 15.46 -7.99 11.46
CA LEU A 177 14.77 -7.46 12.63
C LEU A 177 15.65 -7.50 13.89
N ALA A 178 16.40 -8.58 14.13
CA ALA A 178 17.27 -8.71 15.30
C ALA A 178 18.41 -7.69 15.33
N ARG A 179 18.89 -7.22 14.18
CA ARG A 179 20.00 -6.24 14.08
C ARG A 179 19.61 -4.81 14.45
N THR A 180 18.33 -4.49 14.51
CA THR A 180 17.88 -3.13 14.85
C THR A 180 17.98 -2.94 16.37
N ARG A 181 18.83 -2.02 16.87
CA ARG A 181 18.91 -1.70 18.30
C ARG A 181 17.67 -0.95 18.75
N LEU A 182 16.96 -1.47 19.75
CA LEU A 182 15.85 -0.80 20.42
C LEU A 182 16.10 -0.61 21.91
N VAL A 183 15.34 0.32 22.49
CA VAL A 183 15.35 0.66 23.91
C VAL A 183 14.56 -0.41 24.70
N PRO A 184 15.05 -0.92 25.84
CA PRO A 184 14.40 -1.98 26.59
C PRO A 184 13.12 -1.54 27.32
N GLY A 185 12.13 -2.41 27.35
CA GLY A 185 11.05 -2.35 28.32
C GLY A 185 9.63 -2.64 27.83
N LEU A 186 9.33 -3.89 27.43
CA LEU A 186 7.94 -4.36 27.36
C LEU A 186 7.88 -5.88 27.60
N ASP A 187 6.87 -6.30 28.36
CA ASP A 187 6.65 -7.69 28.79
C ASP A 187 6.17 -8.63 27.67
N PRO A 188 6.44 -9.95 27.75
CA PRO A 188 6.01 -10.94 26.75
C PRO A 188 4.51 -11.19 26.80
N VAL A 189 3.87 -11.30 25.64
CA VAL A 189 2.42 -11.48 25.44
C VAL A 189 2.06 -12.94 25.14
N GLY A 190 0.90 -13.39 25.60
CA GLY A 190 0.38 -14.76 25.60
C GLY A 190 -0.23 -15.27 24.29
N GLU A 191 -0.92 -16.43 24.34
CA GLU A 191 -1.46 -17.22 23.22
C GLU A 191 -2.49 -16.51 22.35
N VAL A 192 -2.60 -17.00 21.08
CA VAL A 192 -3.49 -16.46 20.02
C VAL A 192 -4.96 -16.43 20.45
N ALA A 193 -5.57 -15.28 20.42
CA ALA A 193 -7.00 -15.12 20.65
C ALA A 193 -7.82 -15.46 19.39
N HIS A 194 -8.82 -16.35 19.54
CA HIS A 194 -9.82 -16.58 18.50
C HIS A 194 -10.50 -15.27 18.09
N GLY A 195 -10.69 -15.06 16.78
CA GLY A 195 -11.36 -13.85 16.26
C GLY A 195 -10.47 -12.63 16.07
N LYS A 196 -9.13 -12.74 16.19
CA LYS A 196 -8.22 -11.62 16.07
C LYS A 196 -8.25 -10.97 14.67
N ILE A 197 -8.45 -11.73 13.62
CA ILE A 197 -8.57 -11.22 12.23
C ILE A 197 -9.79 -10.30 12.14
N GLU A 198 -10.93 -10.78 12.59
CA GLU A 198 -12.20 -10.07 12.59
C GLU A 198 -12.16 -8.83 13.51
N HIS A 199 -11.55 -8.97 14.67
CA HIS A 199 -11.40 -7.89 15.66
C HIS A 199 -10.61 -6.69 15.10
N ASN A 200 -9.57 -6.95 14.32
CA ASN A 200 -8.74 -5.90 13.73
C ASN A 200 -9.31 -5.30 12.44
N GLY A 201 -10.45 -5.79 11.94
CA GLY A 201 -11.14 -5.21 10.80
C GLY A 201 -10.39 -5.33 9.47
N PHE A 202 -9.65 -6.42 9.26
CA PHE A 202 -8.99 -6.68 7.98
C PHE A 202 -10.00 -6.88 6.85
N GLY A 203 -9.67 -6.37 5.67
CA GLY A 203 -10.37 -6.68 4.44
C GLY A 203 -10.24 -8.16 4.06
N PRO A 204 -11.16 -8.67 3.21
CA PRO A 204 -11.23 -10.10 2.88
C PRO A 204 -9.94 -10.64 2.26
N GLU A 205 -9.24 -9.84 1.45
CA GLU A 205 -8.01 -10.26 0.78
C GLU A 205 -6.86 -10.46 1.77
N VAL A 206 -6.66 -9.54 2.73
CA VAL A 206 -5.62 -9.66 3.76
C VAL A 206 -5.99 -10.71 4.78
N ALA A 207 -7.26 -10.83 5.15
CA ALA A 207 -7.75 -11.89 6.03
C ALA A 207 -7.47 -13.29 5.44
N ASP A 208 -7.72 -13.50 4.15
CA ASP A 208 -7.40 -14.74 3.45
C ASP A 208 -5.88 -14.97 3.38
N LEU A 209 -5.10 -13.93 3.11
CA LEU A 209 -3.66 -13.99 3.08
C LEU A 209 -3.08 -14.44 4.44
N ILE A 210 -3.54 -13.84 5.55
CA ILE A 210 -3.15 -14.24 6.90
C ILE A 210 -3.49 -15.72 7.13
N LYS A 211 -4.73 -16.15 6.85
CA LYS A 211 -5.17 -17.55 7.01
C LYS A 211 -4.32 -18.54 6.22
N ARG A 212 -3.96 -18.21 4.97
CA ARG A 212 -3.06 -19.05 4.15
C ARG A 212 -1.66 -19.21 4.78
N PHE A 213 -1.11 -18.13 5.33
CA PHE A 213 0.23 -18.17 5.90
C PHE A 213 0.30 -18.67 7.34
N GLN A 214 -0.81 -18.71 8.07
CA GLN A 214 -0.90 -19.30 9.41
C GLN A 214 -0.41 -20.75 9.45
N VAL A 215 -0.75 -21.56 8.44
CA VAL A 215 -0.34 -22.97 8.38
C VAL A 215 1.19 -23.15 8.24
N HIS A 216 1.90 -22.10 7.87
CA HIS A 216 3.34 -22.09 7.66
C HIS A 216 4.14 -21.45 8.81
N THR A 217 3.50 -20.84 9.79
CA THR A 217 4.17 -20.17 10.93
C THR A 217 5.02 -21.13 11.78
N GLY A 218 4.76 -22.44 11.69
CA GLY A 218 5.59 -23.49 12.27
C GLY A 218 7.06 -23.42 11.86
N HIS A 219 7.38 -22.97 10.64
CA HIS A 219 8.77 -22.80 10.19
C HIS A 219 9.48 -21.66 10.93
N VAL A 220 8.77 -20.58 11.26
CA VAL A 220 9.31 -19.48 12.07
C VAL A 220 9.55 -19.93 13.50
N ARG A 221 8.61 -20.69 14.09
CA ARG A 221 8.81 -21.33 15.41
C ARG A 221 10.02 -22.26 15.41
N TYR A 222 10.18 -23.07 14.38
CA TYR A 222 11.33 -23.96 14.22
C TYR A 222 12.65 -23.17 14.18
N TYR A 223 12.72 -22.06 13.46
CA TYR A 223 13.89 -21.16 13.47
C TYR A 223 14.25 -20.75 14.90
N PHE A 224 13.29 -20.25 15.68
CA PHE A 224 13.53 -19.79 17.05
C PHE A 224 13.90 -20.92 18.04
N THR A 225 13.68 -22.19 17.69
CA THR A 225 14.17 -23.31 18.50
C THR A 225 15.70 -23.35 18.59
N PHE A 226 16.37 -22.83 17.56
CA PHE A 226 17.83 -22.82 17.45
C PHE A 226 18.43 -21.41 17.59
N ALA A 227 17.61 -20.41 17.73
CA ALA A 227 18.03 -19.03 17.91
C ALA A 227 18.59 -18.79 19.34
N SER A 228 19.38 -17.73 19.49
CA SER A 228 19.91 -17.35 20.80
C SER A 228 18.77 -16.93 21.76
N PRO A 229 18.94 -17.21 23.07
CA PRO A 229 18.00 -16.72 24.06
C PRO A 229 17.82 -15.20 23.97
N GLY A 230 16.59 -14.73 23.86
CA GLY A 230 16.27 -13.31 23.72
C GLY A 230 16.16 -12.78 22.28
N GLU A 231 16.63 -13.52 21.28
CA GLU A 231 16.52 -13.09 19.88
C GLU A 231 15.05 -12.94 19.44
N GLN A 232 14.18 -13.85 19.86
CA GLN A 232 12.75 -13.75 19.59
C GLN A 232 12.13 -12.50 20.25
N ALA A 233 12.50 -12.19 21.49
CA ALA A 233 12.02 -10.99 22.19
C ALA A 233 12.49 -9.72 21.48
N GLN A 234 13.76 -9.68 21.04
CA GLN A 234 14.31 -8.56 20.27
C GLN A 234 13.58 -8.33 18.95
N VAL A 235 13.30 -9.43 18.22
CA VAL A 235 12.56 -9.38 16.94
C VAL A 235 11.14 -8.89 17.17
N SER A 236 10.47 -9.38 18.23
CA SER A 236 9.14 -8.95 18.62
C SER A 236 9.08 -7.45 18.91
N GLU A 237 10.02 -6.95 19.71
CA GLU A 237 10.10 -5.54 20.09
C GLU A 237 10.31 -4.64 18.86
N ASN A 238 11.21 -5.03 17.96
CA ASN A 238 11.46 -4.32 16.72
C ASN A 238 10.22 -4.28 15.81
N LEU A 239 9.52 -5.40 15.69
CA LEU A 239 8.30 -5.48 14.89
C LEU A 239 7.16 -4.65 15.50
N ARG A 240 7.02 -4.63 16.82
CA ARG A 240 6.07 -3.75 17.54
C ARG A 240 6.35 -2.27 17.29
N ALA A 241 7.61 -1.86 17.35
CA ALA A 241 7.96 -0.46 17.09
C ALA A 241 7.61 -0.03 15.64
N ARG A 242 7.86 -0.89 14.66
CA ARG A 242 7.44 -0.66 13.27
C ARG A 242 5.92 -0.62 13.12
N PHE A 243 5.23 -1.56 13.75
CA PHE A 243 3.77 -1.58 13.78
C PHE A 243 3.21 -0.28 14.34
N ALA A 244 3.70 0.20 15.49
CA ALA A 244 3.29 1.46 16.08
C ALA A 244 3.56 2.66 15.14
N GLY A 245 4.72 2.69 14.47
CA GLY A 245 5.06 3.70 13.49
C GLY A 245 4.09 3.73 12.30
N HIS A 246 3.82 2.57 11.71
CA HIS A 246 2.86 2.48 10.59
C HIS A 246 1.43 2.78 11.04
N ARG A 247 1.02 2.31 12.22
CA ARG A 247 -0.33 2.55 12.77
C ARG A 247 -0.60 4.04 13.02
N ALA A 248 0.42 4.81 13.36
CA ALA A 248 0.31 6.26 13.52
C ALA A 248 0.10 7.02 12.19
N LEU A 249 0.51 6.43 11.07
CA LEU A 249 0.48 7.05 9.74
C LEU A 249 -0.62 6.50 8.83
N LEU A 250 -1.08 5.27 9.06
CA LEU A 250 -1.98 4.53 8.19
C LEU A 250 -3.27 4.15 8.94
N GLU A 251 -4.41 4.52 8.40
CA GLU A 251 -5.73 4.21 8.99
C GLU A 251 -6.15 2.75 8.76
N SER A 252 -5.81 2.19 7.58
CA SER A 252 -6.22 0.84 7.19
C SER A 252 -5.33 -0.24 7.82
N PRO A 253 -5.90 -1.24 8.53
CA PRO A 253 -5.16 -2.40 9.02
C PRO A 253 -4.43 -3.16 7.90
N ASP A 254 -5.05 -3.27 6.73
CA ASP A 254 -4.47 -3.90 5.55
C ASP A 254 -3.20 -3.17 5.09
N ALA A 255 -3.26 -1.82 5.04
CA ALA A 255 -2.11 -1.02 4.68
C ALA A 255 -0.96 -1.16 5.69
N VAL A 256 -1.26 -1.25 6.98
CA VAL A 256 -0.27 -1.50 8.04
C VAL A 256 0.37 -2.88 7.86
N PHE A 257 -0.44 -3.92 7.62
CA PHE A 257 0.06 -5.29 7.42
C PHE A 257 0.99 -5.39 6.20
N HIS A 258 0.60 -4.83 5.07
CA HIS A 258 1.43 -4.79 3.87
C HIS A 258 2.71 -3.97 4.08
N ALA A 259 2.64 -2.83 4.78
CA ALA A 259 3.81 -2.01 5.07
C ALA A 259 4.85 -2.76 5.90
N LEU A 260 4.44 -3.50 6.92
CA LEU A 260 5.34 -4.36 7.71
C LEU A 260 6.03 -5.41 6.84
N CYS A 261 5.29 -6.07 5.94
CA CYS A 261 5.86 -7.06 5.03
C CYS A 261 6.84 -6.42 4.02
N ASP A 262 6.50 -5.24 3.49
CA ASP A 262 7.35 -4.52 2.53
C ASP A 262 8.66 -4.07 3.17
N ASP A 263 8.62 -3.51 4.38
CA ASP A 263 9.82 -3.13 5.13
C ASP A 263 10.74 -4.33 5.35
N LEU A 264 10.17 -5.48 5.75
CA LEU A 264 10.97 -6.70 5.93
C LEU A 264 11.65 -7.13 4.62
N VAL A 265 10.92 -7.13 3.51
CA VAL A 265 11.49 -7.51 2.20
C VAL A 265 12.61 -6.56 1.82
N VAL A 266 12.39 -5.25 1.94
CA VAL A 266 13.40 -4.24 1.57
C VAL A 266 14.66 -4.38 2.42
N GLU A 267 14.53 -4.51 3.75
CA GLU A 267 15.70 -4.58 4.64
C GLU A 267 16.43 -5.90 4.57
N ALA A 268 15.69 -7.01 4.64
CA ALA A 268 16.30 -8.34 4.67
C ALA A 268 17.06 -8.64 3.37
N PHE A 269 16.59 -8.16 2.23
CA PHE A 269 17.12 -8.54 0.92
C PHE A 269 17.83 -7.41 0.15
N ARG A 270 18.11 -6.28 0.81
CA ARG A 270 18.78 -5.10 0.22
C ARG A 270 20.14 -5.42 -0.40
N GLY A 271 20.89 -6.39 0.13
CA GLY A 271 22.23 -6.75 -0.33
C GLY A 271 22.28 -7.68 -1.55
N GLY A 272 21.16 -8.08 -2.13
CA GLY A 272 21.10 -9.06 -3.21
C GLY A 272 21.36 -10.52 -2.72
N GLY A 273 21.61 -11.43 -3.64
CA GLY A 273 21.88 -12.84 -3.33
C GLY A 273 20.64 -13.74 -3.21
N TYR A 274 19.46 -13.15 -3.14
CA TYR A 274 18.17 -13.86 -3.08
C TYR A 274 17.29 -13.39 -4.25
N ALA A 275 17.32 -14.13 -5.37
CA ALA A 275 16.67 -13.71 -6.62
C ALA A 275 15.16 -13.95 -6.63
N ASP A 276 14.67 -14.93 -5.87
CA ASP A 276 13.25 -15.32 -5.86
C ASP A 276 12.41 -14.33 -5.03
N LYS A 277 11.77 -13.40 -5.71
CA LYS A 277 10.91 -12.36 -5.10
C LYS A 277 9.68 -12.93 -4.41
N ALA A 278 9.12 -14.03 -4.92
CA ALA A 278 8.00 -14.71 -4.30
C ALA A 278 8.39 -15.33 -2.95
N GLN A 279 9.57 -15.96 -2.87
CA GLN A 279 10.12 -16.49 -1.62
C GLN A 279 10.45 -15.39 -0.61
N GLN A 280 10.98 -14.24 -1.04
CA GLN A 280 11.19 -13.08 -0.17
C GLN A 280 9.87 -12.63 0.47
N ARG A 281 8.82 -12.49 -0.34
CA ARG A 281 7.49 -12.08 0.11
C ARG A 281 6.88 -13.12 1.04
N SER A 282 6.95 -14.41 0.70
CA SER A 282 6.46 -15.50 1.55
C SER A 282 7.15 -15.51 2.90
N ALA A 283 8.47 -15.31 2.97
CA ALA A 283 9.21 -15.26 4.23
C ALA A 283 8.74 -14.09 5.11
N ALA A 284 8.60 -12.90 4.54
CA ALA A 284 8.09 -11.74 5.28
C ALA A 284 6.68 -11.99 5.82
N LEU A 285 5.78 -12.54 4.99
CA LEU A 285 4.42 -12.90 5.40
C LEU A 285 4.39 -13.93 6.52
N MET A 286 5.23 -14.98 6.46
CA MET A 286 5.33 -16.00 7.51
C MET A 286 5.79 -15.37 8.84
N VAL A 287 6.79 -14.49 8.81
CA VAL A 287 7.30 -13.81 10.02
C VAL A 287 6.24 -12.86 10.59
N VAL A 288 5.64 -11.98 9.78
CA VAL A 288 4.61 -11.04 10.25
C VAL A 288 3.39 -11.79 10.79
N THR A 289 2.92 -12.84 10.10
CA THR A 289 1.79 -13.67 10.54
C THR A 289 2.11 -14.39 11.86
N HIS A 290 3.34 -14.89 12.04
CA HIS A 290 3.75 -15.52 13.29
C HIS A 290 3.62 -14.58 14.50
N PHE A 291 4.12 -13.33 14.38
CA PHE A 291 4.02 -12.35 15.45
C PHE A 291 2.60 -11.77 15.60
N PHE A 292 1.82 -11.75 14.52
CA PHE A 292 0.39 -11.49 14.61
C PHE A 292 -0.32 -12.55 15.45
N GLU A 293 -0.07 -13.84 15.23
CA GLU A 293 -0.66 -14.93 16.00
C GLU A 293 -0.30 -14.84 17.50
N LYS A 294 0.92 -14.43 17.81
CA LYS A 294 1.39 -14.28 19.19
C LYS A 294 0.88 -13.03 19.90
N CYS A 295 -0.03 -12.28 19.30
CA CYS A 295 -0.53 -11.00 19.81
C CYS A 295 0.58 -9.96 20.07
N GLU A 296 1.68 -10.05 19.34
CA GLU A 296 2.82 -9.13 19.44
C GLU A 296 2.58 -7.83 18.63
N ILE A 297 1.77 -7.94 17.58
CA ILE A 297 1.31 -6.84 16.72
C ILE A 297 -0.19 -6.98 16.50
N PHE A 298 -0.88 -5.87 16.27
CA PHE A 298 -2.33 -5.76 16.22
C PHE A 298 -3.04 -6.13 17.54
N GLU A 299 -4.26 -5.64 17.69
CA GLU A 299 -5.01 -5.77 18.95
C GLU A 299 -5.51 -7.20 19.18
N ALA A 300 -5.45 -7.66 20.43
CA ALA A 300 -6.06 -8.91 20.85
C ALA A 300 -7.54 -8.69 21.18
N PRO A 301 -8.45 -9.63 20.81
CA PRO A 301 -9.83 -9.56 21.25
C PRO A 301 -9.92 -9.51 22.78
N GLY A 302 -10.52 -8.47 23.34
CA GLY A 302 -10.70 -8.30 24.78
C GLY A 302 -9.80 -7.26 25.46
N GLU A 303 -8.84 -6.64 24.79
CA GLU A 303 -7.96 -5.59 25.38
C GLU A 303 -8.58 -4.18 25.43
N GLN A 304 -9.71 -3.92 24.79
CA GLN A 304 -10.35 -2.58 24.76
C GLN A 304 -10.86 -2.10 26.13
N SER A 305 -10.80 -2.92 27.21
CA SER A 305 -11.30 -2.54 28.53
C SER A 305 -10.27 -1.86 29.44
N ARG A 306 -8.98 -1.78 29.08
CA ARG A 306 -7.93 -1.22 29.94
C ARG A 306 -7.45 0.19 29.60
N ALA A 307 -7.69 0.68 28.38
CA ALA A 307 -7.23 2.00 27.95
C ALA A 307 -8.21 3.16 28.26
N ALA A 308 -9.43 2.87 28.73
CA ALA A 308 -10.45 3.88 29.05
C ALA A 308 -10.52 4.26 30.56
N SER A 309 -9.53 3.89 31.36
CA SER A 309 -9.51 4.10 32.83
C SER A 309 -8.24 4.81 33.31
N PHE A 310 -7.73 5.82 32.57
CA PHE A 310 -6.74 6.78 33.09
C PHE A 310 -7.05 8.19 32.63
#